data_7acaf9a2dcdaeefd9234719553805596
#
_entry.id   7acaf9a2dcdaeefd9234719553805596
#
_cell.length_a   1.000
_cell.length_b   1.000
_cell.length_c   1.000
_cell.angle_alpha   90.00
_cell.angle_beta   90.00
_cell.angle_gamma   90.00
#
_symmetry.space_group_name_H-M   'P 1'
#
loop_
_entity.id
_entity.type
_entity.pdbx_description
1 polymer ?
#
loop_
_entity_poly.entity_id
_entity_poly.type
_entity_poly.pdbx_seq_one_letter_code
_entity_poly.pdbx_strand_id
1 'polypeptide(L)'
;MSDECKWLNESVPSLESASDATVRGSAGKRAYEWIRDAILAGEFAEGEFVDEVVLAARVGTSRTPVREALQRLQVERYVDLVPRRGAQVRVVTAVEMREIYQARFVLESDALRTICTRRAGVPDAARELVLQMEQAGSARDWNRFAQLDQLFHSEIVRHQRNAVIADLYDSLQPRQVRLGTRTLTEAPARLLTIESEHRDLLAAIDNHDAEGSVDVLRRHLREIPELVNAFSR
;
A
#
# COMPACT_ATOMS: atom_id res chain seq x y z
N MET A 1 26.31 7.15 59.08
CA MET A 1 27.38 7.49 58.12
C MET A 1 26.95 6.85 56.84
N SER A 2 26.05 7.50 56.17
CA SER A 2 26.15 8.53 55.10
C SER A 2 26.86 7.96 53.87
N ASP A 3 26.02 7.52 52.92
CA ASP A 3 26.34 7.71 51.53
C ASP A 3 25.08 8.13 50.82
N GLU A 4 25.06 9.42 50.48
CA GLU A 4 23.93 10.14 49.95
C GLU A 4 23.75 9.90 48.44
N CYS A 5 22.50 9.88 48.06
CA CYS A 5 21.93 9.98 46.73
C CYS A 5 22.73 10.91 45.80
N LYS A 6 23.13 10.36 44.66
CA LYS A 6 23.75 11.08 43.55
C LYS A 6 23.10 10.75 42.22
N TRP A 7 21.74 10.90 42.15
CA TRP A 7 20.94 10.72 40.92
C TRP A 7 19.89 11.80 40.79
N LEU A 8 20.29 13.07 40.77
CA LEU A 8 19.42 14.18 40.41
C LEU A 8 20.22 15.20 39.60
N ASN A 9 20.43 14.94 38.33
CA ASN A 9 20.66 15.98 37.34
C ASN A 9 20.47 15.43 35.91
N GLU A 10 19.27 14.93 35.60
CA GLU A 10 18.82 14.81 34.22
C GLU A 10 18.04 16.08 33.88
N SER A 11 18.64 16.90 33.04
CA SER A 11 18.06 18.10 32.50
C SER A 11 16.76 17.76 31.74
N VAL A 12 15.63 18.25 32.24
CA VAL A 12 14.33 18.20 31.58
C VAL A 12 14.47 18.88 30.22
N PRO A 13 14.10 18.24 29.09
CA PRO A 13 14.12 18.90 27.78
C PRO A 13 13.19 20.09 27.79
N SER A 14 13.67 21.24 27.33
CA SER A 14 12.88 22.47 27.26
C SER A 14 11.61 22.30 26.42
N LEU A 15 10.49 22.89 26.84
CA LEU A 15 9.19 22.84 26.14
C LEU A 15 9.26 23.28 24.67
N GLU A 16 10.26 24.07 24.27
CA GLU A 16 10.53 24.46 22.88
C GLU A 16 10.95 23.29 22.00
N SER A 17 11.68 22.31 22.54
CA SER A 17 12.12 21.13 21.76
C SER A 17 10.95 20.17 21.43
N ALA A 18 9.94 20.09 22.29
CA ALA A 18 8.78 19.23 22.06
C ALA A 18 7.79 19.81 21.02
N SER A 19 7.63 21.14 21.00
CA SER A 19 6.78 21.80 19.99
C SER A 19 7.40 21.74 18.60
N ASP A 20 8.71 21.91 18.48
CA ASP A 20 9.43 21.85 17.22
C ASP A 20 9.46 20.42 16.63
N ALA A 21 9.59 19.39 17.47
CA ALA A 21 9.52 18.00 17.07
C ALA A 21 8.12 17.60 16.57
N THR A 22 7.04 18.10 17.20
CA THR A 22 5.66 17.84 16.79
C THR A 22 5.33 18.53 15.46
N VAL A 23 5.80 19.76 15.26
CA VAL A 23 5.62 20.49 14.01
C VAL A 23 6.41 19.86 12.87
N ARG A 24 7.63 19.39 13.13
CA ARG A 24 8.46 18.65 12.15
C ARG A 24 7.82 17.32 11.77
N GLY A 25 7.32 16.53 12.73
CA GLY A 25 6.60 15.28 12.48
C GLY A 25 5.36 15.49 11.60
N SER A 26 4.61 16.59 11.82
CA SER A 26 3.45 16.93 10.99
C SER A 26 3.86 17.38 9.58
N ALA A 27 4.98 18.11 9.41
CA ALA A 27 5.49 18.55 8.11
C ALA A 27 6.04 17.37 7.27
N GLY A 28 6.76 16.44 7.88
CA GLY A 28 7.24 15.21 7.26
C GLY A 28 6.09 14.33 6.79
N LYS A 29 5.06 14.17 7.63
CA LYS A 29 3.85 13.42 7.27
C LYS A 29 3.13 14.06 6.08
N ARG A 30 2.91 15.39 6.09
CA ARG A 30 2.29 16.10 4.95
C ARG A 30 3.11 15.96 3.68
N ALA A 31 4.43 16.09 3.76
CA ALA A 31 5.32 15.92 2.61
C ALA A 31 5.22 14.51 2.04
N TYR A 32 5.25 13.50 2.91
CA TYR A 32 5.11 12.10 2.51
C TYR A 32 3.77 11.84 1.80
N GLU A 33 2.64 12.23 2.43
CA GLU A 33 1.31 12.02 1.88
C GLU A 33 1.16 12.73 0.52
N TRP A 34 1.57 13.98 0.44
CA TRP A 34 1.47 14.76 -0.78
C TRP A 34 2.31 14.16 -1.91
N ILE A 35 3.60 13.79 -1.66
CA ILE A 35 4.48 13.23 -2.69
C ILE A 35 3.96 11.86 -3.14
N ARG A 36 3.53 11.01 -2.20
CA ARG A 36 2.94 9.69 -2.51
C ARG A 36 1.72 9.86 -3.43
N ASP A 37 0.79 10.73 -3.06
CA ASP A 37 -0.45 10.91 -3.80
C ASP A 37 -0.20 11.53 -5.18
N ALA A 38 0.76 12.44 -5.31
CA ALA A 38 1.20 13.00 -6.60
C ALA A 38 1.84 11.92 -7.51
N ILE A 39 2.63 11.00 -6.97
CA ILE A 39 3.16 9.84 -7.72
C ILE A 39 2.02 8.95 -8.19
N LEU A 40 1.09 8.59 -7.31
CA LEU A 40 -0.06 7.73 -7.64
C LEU A 40 -1.03 8.38 -8.63
N ALA A 41 -1.16 9.71 -8.61
CA ALA A 41 -1.93 10.48 -9.58
C ALA A 41 -1.24 10.62 -10.95
N GLY A 42 0.04 10.21 -11.06
CA GLY A 42 0.82 10.34 -12.29
C GLY A 42 1.32 11.77 -12.57
N GLU A 43 1.33 12.65 -11.55
CA GLU A 43 1.91 14.00 -11.67
C GLU A 43 3.43 13.97 -11.87
N PHE A 44 4.06 12.88 -11.45
CA PHE A 44 5.44 12.53 -11.75
C PHE A 44 5.45 11.24 -12.55
N ALA A 45 6.05 11.28 -13.73
CA ALA A 45 6.13 10.11 -14.59
C ALA A 45 7.03 9.01 -13.99
N GLU A 46 6.73 7.75 -14.26
CA GLU A 46 7.63 6.66 -13.91
C GLU A 46 9.00 6.85 -14.58
N GLY A 47 10.07 6.67 -13.82
CA GLY A 47 11.44 6.94 -14.25
C GLY A 47 11.87 8.41 -14.16
N GLU A 48 10.96 9.34 -13.89
CA GLU A 48 11.26 10.77 -13.73
C GLU A 48 12.12 11.02 -12.49
N PHE A 49 13.06 11.96 -12.63
CA PHE A 49 13.84 12.47 -11.49
C PHE A 49 13.17 13.71 -10.91
N VAL A 50 12.95 13.68 -9.60
CA VAL A 50 12.36 14.80 -8.87
C VAL A 50 13.36 15.36 -7.86
N ASP A 51 13.56 16.67 -7.93
CA ASP A 51 14.49 17.39 -7.07
C ASP A 51 13.84 17.78 -5.73
N GLU A 52 14.58 17.65 -4.62
CA GLU A 52 14.13 18.01 -3.27
C GLU A 52 13.67 19.46 -3.14
N VAL A 53 14.30 20.39 -3.90
CA VAL A 53 13.96 21.82 -3.86
C VAL A 53 12.61 22.05 -4.53
N VAL A 54 12.36 21.39 -5.66
CA VAL A 54 11.08 21.44 -6.37
C VAL A 54 9.96 20.88 -5.49
N LEU A 55 10.18 19.72 -4.86
CA LEU A 55 9.21 19.13 -3.95
C LEU A 55 8.94 20.03 -2.74
N ALA A 56 9.97 20.59 -2.12
CA ALA A 56 9.82 21.48 -0.98
C ALA A 56 8.96 22.73 -1.32
N ALA A 57 9.17 23.31 -2.50
CA ALA A 57 8.36 24.42 -2.98
C ALA A 57 6.90 24.02 -3.24
N ARG A 58 6.65 22.87 -3.86
CA ARG A 58 5.29 22.37 -4.15
C ARG A 58 4.51 21.99 -2.88
N VAL A 59 5.18 21.38 -1.90
CA VAL A 59 4.58 21.00 -0.59
C VAL A 59 4.42 22.21 0.33
N GLY A 60 5.14 23.29 0.09
CA GLY A 60 5.15 24.48 0.96
C GLY A 60 5.90 24.23 2.28
N THR A 61 7.06 23.54 2.22
CA THR A 61 7.87 23.21 3.39
C THR A 61 9.37 23.37 3.12
N SER A 62 10.23 23.08 4.12
CA SER A 62 11.68 23.06 3.94
C SER A 62 12.15 21.70 3.37
N ARG A 63 13.43 21.62 2.97
CA ARG A 63 14.03 20.41 2.39
C ARG A 63 14.14 19.25 3.38
N THR A 64 14.30 19.52 4.68
CA THR A 64 14.47 18.45 5.70
C THR A 64 13.26 17.51 5.76
N PRO A 65 12.00 17.97 5.97
CA PRO A 65 10.83 17.08 5.96
C PRO A 65 10.59 16.38 4.60
N VAL A 66 10.97 17.01 3.48
CA VAL A 66 10.92 16.36 2.15
C VAL A 66 11.91 15.20 2.08
N ARG A 67 13.13 15.38 2.59
CA ARG A 67 14.14 14.31 2.60
C ARG A 67 13.70 13.12 3.48
N GLU A 68 13.13 13.39 4.65
CA GLU A 68 12.54 12.36 5.51
C GLU A 68 11.40 11.60 4.80
N ALA A 69 10.51 12.34 4.12
CA ALA A 69 9.44 11.76 3.31
C ALA A 69 9.98 10.87 2.17
N LEU A 70 10.99 11.34 1.44
CA LEU A 70 11.62 10.58 0.36
C LEU A 70 12.34 9.33 0.86
N GLN A 71 12.98 9.36 2.02
CA GLN A 71 13.57 8.16 2.64
C GLN A 71 12.50 7.12 2.95
N ARG A 72 11.36 7.53 3.49
CA ARG A 72 10.23 6.64 3.72
C ARG A 72 9.67 6.09 2.42
N LEU A 73 9.45 6.93 1.40
CA LEU A 73 8.98 6.52 0.08
C LEU A 73 9.95 5.56 -0.63
N GLN A 74 11.26 5.67 -0.37
CA GLN A 74 12.25 4.71 -0.85
C GLN A 74 12.08 3.33 -0.19
N VAL A 75 11.88 3.27 1.13
CA VAL A 75 11.61 2.01 1.84
C VAL A 75 10.33 1.35 1.30
N GLU A 76 9.31 2.14 1.03
CA GLU A 76 8.02 1.71 0.48
C GLU A 76 8.06 1.47 -1.05
N ARG A 77 9.22 1.62 -1.69
CA ARG A 77 9.42 1.35 -3.11
C ARG A 77 8.66 2.28 -4.07
N TYR A 78 8.34 3.51 -3.66
CA TYR A 78 7.80 4.53 -4.57
C TYR A 78 8.90 5.22 -5.38
N VAL A 79 10.07 5.43 -4.77
CA VAL A 79 11.21 6.11 -5.39
C VAL A 79 12.51 5.38 -5.10
N ASP A 80 13.53 5.66 -5.90
CA ASP A 80 14.94 5.34 -5.63
C ASP A 80 15.70 6.66 -5.41
N LEU A 81 16.41 6.78 -4.29
CA LEU A 81 17.28 7.94 -4.04
C LEU A 81 18.60 7.76 -4.77
N VAL A 82 18.88 8.64 -5.73
CA VAL A 82 20.10 8.62 -6.53
C VAL A 82 21.03 9.75 -6.10
N PRO A 83 22.25 9.42 -5.60
CA PRO A 83 23.19 10.43 -5.15
C PRO A 83 23.41 11.55 -6.18
N ARG A 84 23.30 12.79 -5.75
CA ARG A 84 23.46 14.03 -6.57
C ARG A 84 22.41 14.24 -7.66
N ARG A 85 21.42 13.36 -7.81
CA ARG A 85 20.35 13.47 -8.82
C ARG A 85 18.95 13.61 -8.23
N GLY A 86 18.78 13.41 -6.93
CA GLY A 86 17.48 13.46 -6.26
C GLY A 86 16.78 12.12 -6.18
N ALA A 87 15.45 12.12 -6.20
CA ALA A 87 14.62 10.93 -6.16
C ALA A 87 14.16 10.56 -7.58
N GLN A 88 14.28 9.30 -7.96
CA GLN A 88 13.71 8.78 -9.20
C GLN A 88 12.43 8.00 -8.90
N VAL A 89 11.32 8.34 -9.54
CA VAL A 89 10.07 7.59 -9.44
C VAL A 89 10.27 6.19 -10.00
N ARG A 90 9.94 5.16 -9.23
CA ARG A 90 10.15 3.78 -9.67
C ARG A 90 9.14 3.38 -10.75
N VAL A 91 9.62 2.63 -11.70
CA VAL A 91 8.79 1.97 -12.71
C VAL A 91 8.19 0.69 -12.11
N VAL A 92 6.89 0.47 -12.27
CA VAL A 92 6.27 -0.84 -11.97
C VAL A 92 6.52 -1.76 -13.16
N THR A 93 7.31 -2.80 -12.97
CA THR A 93 7.69 -3.72 -14.05
C THR A 93 6.81 -4.96 -14.08
N ALA A 94 6.76 -5.66 -15.22
CA ALA A 94 6.11 -6.96 -15.33
C ALA A 94 6.73 -8.02 -14.40
N VAL A 95 8.03 -7.90 -14.10
CA VAL A 95 8.70 -8.76 -13.12
C VAL A 95 8.16 -8.49 -11.71
N GLU A 96 8.11 -7.22 -11.29
CA GLU A 96 7.57 -6.82 -9.99
C GLU A 96 6.09 -7.24 -9.84
N MET A 97 5.29 -7.12 -10.90
CA MET A 97 3.90 -7.60 -10.93
C MET A 97 3.80 -9.10 -10.61
N ARG A 98 4.61 -9.93 -11.28
CA ARG A 98 4.62 -11.38 -11.05
C ARG A 98 5.03 -11.74 -9.62
N GLU A 99 6.06 -11.09 -9.11
CA GLU A 99 6.56 -11.30 -7.74
C GLU A 99 5.50 -10.93 -6.69
N ILE A 100 4.78 -9.82 -6.89
CA ILE A 100 3.67 -9.40 -6.01
C ILE A 100 2.52 -10.41 -6.11
N TYR A 101 2.11 -10.82 -7.30
CA TYR A 101 1.03 -11.79 -7.48
C TYR A 101 1.36 -13.15 -6.85
N GLN A 102 2.61 -13.61 -6.99
CA GLN A 102 3.07 -14.84 -6.35
C GLN A 102 3.02 -14.73 -4.81
N ALA A 103 3.52 -13.64 -4.24
CA ALA A 103 3.50 -13.40 -2.80
C ALA A 103 2.06 -13.33 -2.26
N ARG A 104 1.18 -12.59 -2.94
CA ARG A 104 -0.24 -12.51 -2.63
C ARG A 104 -0.89 -13.89 -2.67
N PHE A 105 -0.68 -14.63 -3.75
CA PHE A 105 -1.28 -15.96 -3.90
C PHE A 105 -0.90 -16.91 -2.76
N VAL A 106 0.36 -16.91 -2.32
CA VAL A 106 0.81 -17.74 -1.20
C VAL A 106 0.13 -17.35 0.10
N LEU A 107 0.12 -16.06 0.45
CA LEU A 107 -0.41 -15.56 1.73
C LEU A 107 -1.94 -15.62 1.79
N GLU A 108 -2.60 -15.20 0.70
CA GLU A 108 -4.06 -15.15 0.64
C GLU A 108 -4.69 -16.54 0.52
N SER A 109 -4.08 -17.49 -0.23
CA SER A 109 -4.62 -18.85 -0.33
C SER A 109 -4.58 -19.62 0.99
N ASP A 110 -3.54 -19.40 1.81
CA ASP A 110 -3.46 -19.95 3.17
C ASP A 110 -4.56 -19.36 4.06
N ALA A 111 -4.77 -18.04 3.98
CA ALA A 111 -5.83 -17.36 4.71
C ALA A 111 -7.22 -17.90 4.32
N LEU A 112 -7.51 -18.00 3.03
CA LEU A 112 -8.79 -18.50 2.52
C LEU A 112 -9.09 -19.92 2.98
N ARG A 113 -8.13 -20.83 2.87
CA ARG A 113 -8.28 -22.22 3.37
C ARG A 113 -8.54 -22.24 4.87
N THR A 114 -7.81 -21.44 5.64
CA THR A 114 -7.98 -21.37 7.09
C THR A 114 -9.36 -20.84 7.48
N ILE A 115 -9.84 -19.77 6.84
CA ILE A 115 -11.15 -19.15 7.09
C ILE A 115 -12.27 -20.13 6.76
N CYS A 116 -12.24 -20.76 5.58
CA CYS A 116 -13.24 -21.73 5.14
C CYS A 116 -13.27 -22.98 6.04
N THR A 117 -12.10 -23.53 6.39
CA THR A 117 -12.00 -24.69 7.29
C THR A 117 -12.56 -24.39 8.69
N ARG A 118 -12.34 -23.20 9.21
CA ARG A 118 -12.89 -22.73 10.50
C ARG A 118 -14.34 -22.29 10.41
N ARG A 119 -14.92 -22.22 9.23
CA ARG A 119 -16.25 -21.69 8.98
C ARG A 119 -16.45 -20.29 9.56
N ALA A 120 -15.41 -19.44 9.46
CA ALA A 120 -15.42 -18.12 10.08
C ALA A 120 -16.29 -17.10 9.31
N GLY A 121 -16.68 -17.42 8.07
CA GLY A 121 -17.45 -16.52 7.20
C GLY A 121 -16.62 -15.33 6.68
N VAL A 122 -17.28 -14.44 5.97
CA VAL A 122 -16.70 -13.21 5.44
C VAL A 122 -16.61 -12.16 6.54
N PRO A 123 -15.46 -11.44 6.71
CA PRO A 123 -15.41 -10.29 7.59
C PRO A 123 -16.39 -9.20 7.14
N ASP A 124 -17.13 -8.59 8.07
CA ASP A 124 -18.09 -7.51 7.75
C ASP A 124 -17.40 -6.33 7.04
N ALA A 125 -16.17 -5.98 7.47
CA ALA A 125 -15.38 -4.94 6.84
C ALA A 125 -15.08 -5.22 5.36
N ALA A 126 -14.86 -6.50 4.98
CA ALA A 126 -14.60 -6.86 3.59
C ALA A 126 -15.82 -6.61 2.68
N ARG A 127 -17.04 -6.83 3.18
CA ARG A 127 -18.28 -6.52 2.43
C ARG A 127 -18.43 -5.03 2.18
N GLU A 128 -18.19 -4.22 3.21
CA GLU A 128 -18.26 -2.77 3.09
C GLU A 128 -17.21 -2.22 2.12
N LEU A 129 -16.00 -2.78 2.13
CA LEU A 129 -14.92 -2.39 1.22
C LEU A 129 -15.27 -2.68 -0.26
N VAL A 130 -15.98 -3.77 -0.58
CA VAL A 130 -16.46 -4.03 -1.94
C VAL A 130 -17.40 -2.93 -2.41
N LEU A 131 -18.35 -2.49 -1.59
CA LEU A 131 -19.28 -1.40 -1.94
C LEU A 131 -18.54 -0.08 -2.16
N GLN A 132 -17.54 0.22 -1.32
CA GLN A 132 -16.72 1.43 -1.49
C GLN A 132 -15.84 1.35 -2.76
N MET A 133 -15.32 0.17 -3.11
CA MET A 133 -14.59 -0.04 -4.37
C MET A 133 -15.46 0.21 -5.59
N GLU A 134 -16.71 -0.28 -5.61
CA GLU A 134 -17.65 -0.05 -6.71
C GLU A 134 -17.95 1.46 -6.89
N GLN A 135 -18.04 2.22 -5.79
CA GLN A 135 -18.18 3.68 -5.85
C GLN A 135 -16.93 4.36 -6.44
N ALA A 136 -15.74 3.98 -5.97
CA ALA A 136 -14.48 4.52 -6.49
C ALA A 136 -14.27 4.14 -7.97
N GLY A 137 -14.61 2.92 -8.36
CA GLY A 137 -14.57 2.43 -9.75
C GLY A 137 -15.49 3.24 -10.67
N SER A 138 -16.73 3.47 -10.24
CA SER A 138 -17.71 4.30 -10.96
C SER A 138 -17.22 5.74 -11.14
N ALA A 139 -16.51 6.28 -10.15
CA ALA A 139 -15.90 7.61 -10.19
C ALA A 139 -14.58 7.64 -10.99
N ARG A 140 -14.07 6.49 -11.42
CA ARG A 140 -12.73 6.30 -12.01
C ARG A 140 -11.57 6.82 -11.12
N ASP A 141 -11.76 6.79 -9.81
CA ASP A 141 -10.71 7.06 -8.84
C ASP A 141 -9.88 5.80 -8.62
N TRP A 142 -8.95 5.55 -9.56
CA TRP A 142 -8.13 4.33 -9.57
C TRP A 142 -7.22 4.21 -8.35
N ASN A 143 -6.75 5.34 -7.83
CA ASN A 143 -5.92 5.36 -6.62
C ASN A 143 -6.76 4.92 -5.41
N ARG A 144 -7.94 5.52 -5.24
CA ARG A 144 -8.85 5.14 -4.15
C ARG A 144 -9.30 3.68 -4.27
N PHE A 145 -9.62 3.24 -5.49
CA PHE A 145 -9.97 1.83 -5.76
C PHE A 145 -8.85 0.90 -5.32
N ALA A 146 -7.59 1.15 -5.75
CA ALA A 146 -6.45 0.31 -5.41
C ALA A 146 -6.14 0.28 -3.90
N GLN A 147 -6.35 1.39 -3.19
CA GLN A 147 -6.23 1.42 -1.73
C GLN A 147 -7.29 0.54 -1.06
N LEU A 148 -8.53 0.61 -1.52
CA LEU A 148 -9.65 -0.19 -1.00
C LEU A 148 -9.49 -1.67 -1.33
N ASP A 149 -9.02 -2.01 -2.54
CA ASP A 149 -8.68 -3.36 -2.98
C ASP A 149 -7.63 -3.99 -2.06
N GLN A 150 -6.57 -3.26 -1.77
CA GLN A 150 -5.54 -3.73 -0.86
C GLN A 150 -6.09 -3.95 0.55
N LEU A 151 -6.92 -3.03 1.07
CA LEU A 151 -7.56 -3.19 2.37
C LEU A 151 -8.49 -4.40 2.41
N PHE A 152 -9.28 -4.64 1.35
CA PHE A 152 -10.16 -5.80 1.23
C PHE A 152 -9.39 -7.12 1.38
N HIS A 153 -8.31 -7.27 0.65
CA HIS A 153 -7.48 -8.47 0.72
C HIS A 153 -6.75 -8.57 2.08
N SER A 154 -6.31 -7.45 2.65
CA SER A 154 -5.70 -7.41 4.00
C SER A 154 -6.69 -7.86 5.08
N GLU A 155 -7.96 -7.44 5.02
CA GLU A 155 -9.00 -7.87 5.95
C GLU A 155 -9.24 -9.38 5.89
N ILE A 156 -9.25 -9.97 4.69
CA ILE A 156 -9.33 -11.42 4.52
C ILE A 156 -8.11 -12.10 5.16
N VAL A 157 -6.89 -11.62 4.88
CA VAL A 157 -5.68 -12.20 5.46
C VAL A 157 -5.67 -12.07 6.98
N ARG A 158 -6.07 -10.94 7.55
CA ARG A 158 -6.18 -10.72 9.00
C ARG A 158 -7.21 -11.64 9.67
N HIS A 159 -8.28 -11.98 8.95
CA HIS A 159 -9.35 -12.82 9.48
C HIS A 159 -8.92 -14.26 9.79
N GLN A 160 -7.83 -14.75 9.20
CA GLN A 160 -7.22 -16.02 9.60
C GLN A 160 -6.60 -16.01 11.01
N ARG A 161 -6.39 -14.84 11.61
CA ARG A 161 -5.84 -14.61 12.97
C ARG A 161 -4.38 -15.07 13.14
N ASN A 162 -3.56 -14.88 12.12
CA ASN A 162 -2.10 -15.02 12.20
C ASN A 162 -1.46 -13.64 12.01
N ALA A 163 -1.03 -13.02 13.13
CA ALA A 163 -0.46 -11.67 13.10
C ALA A 163 0.81 -11.57 12.26
N VAL A 164 1.66 -12.61 12.26
CA VAL A 164 2.90 -12.60 11.48
C VAL A 164 2.59 -12.59 9.98
N ILE A 165 1.63 -13.39 9.52
CA ILE A 165 1.20 -13.39 8.11
C ILE A 165 0.54 -12.05 7.75
N ALA A 166 -0.26 -11.48 8.65
CA ALA A 166 -0.88 -10.17 8.44
C ALA A 166 0.19 -9.07 8.27
N ASP A 167 1.20 -9.03 9.13
CA ASP A 167 2.30 -8.05 9.05
C ASP A 167 3.11 -8.21 7.75
N LEU A 168 3.38 -9.45 7.33
CA LEU A 168 4.04 -9.72 6.06
C LEU A 168 3.19 -9.24 4.88
N TYR A 169 1.88 -9.50 4.90
CA TYR A 169 0.97 -9.05 3.86
C TYR A 169 0.88 -7.52 3.78
N ASP A 170 0.79 -6.85 4.92
CA ASP A 170 0.75 -5.39 4.99
C ASP A 170 2.03 -4.74 4.47
N SER A 171 3.18 -5.40 4.60
CA SER A 171 4.44 -4.91 4.02
C SER A 171 4.42 -4.81 2.49
N LEU A 172 3.48 -5.50 1.82
CA LEU A 172 3.26 -5.42 0.38
C LEU A 172 2.38 -4.22 -0.02
N GLN A 173 1.66 -3.61 0.92
CA GLN A 173 0.63 -2.59 0.67
C GLN A 173 1.08 -1.49 -0.30
N PRO A 174 2.24 -0.83 -0.16
CA PRO A 174 2.62 0.24 -1.07
C PRO A 174 2.80 -0.23 -2.52
N ARG A 175 3.34 -1.46 -2.69
CA ARG A 175 3.53 -2.06 -4.02
C ARG A 175 2.21 -2.49 -4.64
N GLN A 176 1.30 -3.06 -3.84
CA GLN A 176 -0.04 -3.46 -4.30
C GLN A 176 -0.84 -2.26 -4.78
N VAL A 177 -0.85 -1.15 -4.02
CA VAL A 177 -1.56 0.08 -4.41
C VAL A 177 -1.02 0.65 -5.72
N ARG A 178 0.32 0.74 -5.87
CA ARG A 178 0.93 1.19 -7.13
C ARG A 178 0.55 0.30 -8.31
N LEU A 179 0.68 -1.03 -8.13
CA LEU A 179 0.33 -2.00 -9.15
C LEU A 179 -1.15 -1.91 -9.55
N GLY A 180 -2.06 -1.84 -8.56
CA GLY A 180 -3.50 -1.73 -8.78
C GLY A 180 -3.89 -0.44 -9.51
N THR A 181 -3.35 0.70 -9.07
CA THR A 181 -3.57 1.99 -9.74
C THR A 181 -3.11 1.94 -11.20
N ARG A 182 -1.89 1.46 -11.45
CA ARG A 182 -1.38 1.33 -12.81
C ARG A 182 -2.18 0.33 -13.65
N THR A 183 -2.59 -0.80 -13.07
CA THR A 183 -3.44 -1.80 -13.76
C THR A 183 -4.71 -1.17 -14.33
N LEU A 184 -5.43 -0.37 -13.52
CA LEU A 184 -6.67 0.27 -13.95
C LEU A 184 -6.43 1.49 -14.85
N THR A 185 -5.29 2.16 -14.73
CA THR A 185 -4.89 3.22 -15.66
C THR A 185 -4.62 2.66 -17.06
N GLU A 186 -3.86 1.57 -17.17
CA GLU A 186 -3.49 0.95 -18.45
C GLU A 186 -4.62 0.10 -19.06
N ALA A 187 -5.44 -0.54 -18.23
CA ALA A 187 -6.51 -1.43 -18.63
C ALA A 187 -7.82 -1.19 -17.86
N PRO A 188 -8.51 -0.04 -18.07
CA PRO A 188 -9.74 0.29 -17.34
C PRO A 188 -10.87 -0.76 -17.50
N ALA A 189 -10.87 -1.49 -18.60
CA ALA A 189 -11.85 -2.56 -18.85
C ALA A 189 -11.76 -3.71 -17.84
N ARG A 190 -10.64 -3.86 -17.13
CA ARG A 190 -10.46 -4.84 -16.06
C ARG A 190 -11.36 -4.60 -14.85
N LEU A 191 -11.83 -3.38 -14.63
CA LEU A 191 -12.64 -3.01 -13.48
C LEU A 191 -13.80 -3.99 -13.25
N LEU A 192 -14.64 -4.22 -14.25
CA LEU A 192 -15.81 -5.10 -14.12
C LEU A 192 -15.45 -6.54 -13.78
N THR A 193 -14.31 -7.02 -14.30
CA THR A 193 -13.81 -8.36 -13.98
C THR A 193 -13.33 -8.42 -12.53
N ILE A 194 -12.56 -7.44 -12.06
CA ILE A 194 -12.07 -7.36 -10.68
C ILE A 194 -13.24 -7.31 -9.69
N GLU A 195 -14.23 -6.45 -9.94
CA GLU A 195 -15.43 -6.35 -9.10
C GLU A 195 -16.22 -7.66 -9.05
N SER A 196 -16.36 -8.37 -10.18
CA SER A 196 -17.00 -9.69 -10.21
C SER A 196 -16.21 -10.72 -9.43
N GLU A 197 -14.88 -10.76 -9.59
CA GLU A 197 -13.98 -11.67 -8.88
C GLU A 197 -14.01 -11.45 -7.36
N HIS A 198 -14.13 -10.21 -6.88
CA HIS A 198 -14.32 -9.91 -5.45
C HIS A 198 -15.64 -10.44 -4.92
N ARG A 199 -16.75 -10.26 -5.65
CA ARG A 199 -18.07 -10.84 -5.26
C ARG A 199 -18.03 -12.36 -5.24
N ASP A 200 -17.40 -12.99 -6.23
CA ASP A 200 -17.23 -14.44 -6.29
C ASP A 200 -16.40 -14.94 -5.09
N LEU A 201 -15.37 -14.21 -4.69
CA LEU A 201 -14.53 -14.54 -3.55
C LEU A 201 -15.33 -14.51 -2.24
N LEU A 202 -16.13 -13.45 -2.02
CA LEU A 202 -17.01 -13.36 -0.86
C LEU A 202 -18.02 -14.53 -0.84
N ALA A 203 -18.62 -14.86 -1.98
CA ALA A 203 -19.57 -15.95 -2.08
C ALA A 203 -18.92 -17.31 -1.78
N ALA A 204 -17.70 -17.56 -2.25
CA ALA A 204 -16.97 -18.80 -1.96
C ALA A 204 -16.64 -18.92 -0.45
N ILE A 205 -16.24 -17.82 0.20
CA ILE A 205 -15.98 -17.81 1.65
C ILE A 205 -17.26 -18.10 2.44
N ASP A 206 -18.40 -17.49 2.08
CA ASP A 206 -19.69 -17.73 2.74
C ASP A 206 -20.17 -19.19 2.61
N ASN A 207 -19.89 -19.79 1.48
CA ASN A 207 -20.18 -21.22 1.25
C ASN A 207 -19.13 -22.14 1.88
N HIS A 208 -18.13 -21.61 2.56
CA HIS A 208 -17.01 -22.36 3.14
C HIS A 208 -16.26 -23.23 2.11
N ASP A 209 -16.27 -22.79 0.84
CA ASP A 209 -15.61 -23.48 -0.27
C ASP A 209 -14.15 -23.03 -0.37
N ALA A 210 -13.27 -23.75 0.30
CA ALA A 210 -11.85 -23.43 0.38
C ALA A 210 -11.17 -23.48 -1.01
N GLU A 211 -11.40 -24.54 -1.79
CA GLU A 211 -10.75 -24.68 -3.09
C GLU A 211 -11.38 -23.74 -4.13
N GLY A 212 -12.70 -23.56 -4.11
CA GLY A 212 -13.37 -22.55 -4.96
C GLY A 212 -12.87 -21.13 -4.69
N SER A 213 -12.64 -20.74 -3.42
CA SER A 213 -12.09 -19.43 -3.08
C SER A 213 -10.66 -19.25 -3.59
N VAL A 214 -9.83 -20.30 -3.51
CA VAL A 214 -8.46 -20.29 -4.05
C VAL A 214 -8.46 -20.23 -5.59
N ASP A 215 -9.42 -20.89 -6.24
CA ASP A 215 -9.56 -20.82 -7.70
C ASP A 215 -10.02 -19.43 -8.17
N VAL A 216 -10.90 -18.76 -7.43
CA VAL A 216 -11.23 -17.35 -7.68
C VAL A 216 -9.99 -16.49 -7.54
N LEU A 217 -9.24 -16.64 -6.44
CA LEU A 217 -8.00 -15.89 -6.21
C LEU A 217 -6.98 -16.10 -7.34
N ARG A 218 -6.82 -17.33 -7.82
CA ARG A 218 -5.91 -17.66 -8.93
C ARG A 218 -6.32 -16.94 -10.22
N ARG A 219 -7.62 -16.83 -10.52
CA ARG A 219 -8.11 -16.06 -11.67
C ARG A 219 -7.88 -14.56 -11.48
N HIS A 220 -8.10 -14.05 -10.27
CA HIS A 220 -7.91 -12.66 -9.91
C HIS A 220 -6.45 -12.20 -10.05
N LEU A 221 -5.50 -13.03 -9.65
CA LEU A 221 -4.05 -12.75 -9.69
C LEU A 221 -3.38 -13.26 -10.98
N ARG A 222 -4.14 -13.58 -12.04
CA ARG A 222 -3.55 -14.05 -13.28
C ARG A 222 -2.88 -12.91 -14.05
N GLU A 223 -1.78 -13.25 -14.70
CA GLU A 223 -1.19 -12.38 -15.70
C GLU A 223 -2.10 -12.29 -16.92
N ILE A 224 -2.25 -11.07 -17.45
CA ILE A 224 -2.92 -10.84 -18.72
C ILE A 224 -1.94 -10.19 -19.69
N PRO A 225 -1.92 -10.60 -20.99
CA PRO A 225 -0.93 -10.14 -21.96
C PRO A 225 -0.86 -8.62 -22.08
N GLU A 226 -2.02 -7.94 -21.99
CA GLU A 226 -2.12 -6.48 -22.08
C GLU A 226 -1.33 -5.78 -20.97
N LEU A 227 -1.42 -6.27 -19.73
CA LEU A 227 -0.67 -5.73 -18.59
C LEU A 227 0.82 -6.07 -18.69
N VAL A 228 1.16 -7.31 -19.07
CA VAL A 228 2.57 -7.69 -19.28
C VAL A 228 3.22 -6.77 -20.30
N ASN A 229 2.55 -6.48 -21.42
CA ASN A 229 3.04 -5.58 -22.45
C ASN A 229 3.15 -4.13 -21.96
N ALA A 230 2.14 -3.63 -21.21
CA ALA A 230 2.16 -2.28 -20.67
C ALA A 230 3.30 -2.07 -19.65
N PHE A 231 3.60 -3.10 -18.84
CA PHE A 231 4.62 -3.06 -17.78
C PHE A 231 6.03 -3.46 -18.28
N SER A 232 6.19 -3.83 -19.53
CA SER A 232 7.47 -4.17 -20.16
C SER A 232 8.07 -3.02 -20.99
N ARG A 233 7.42 -1.87 -21.02
CA ARG A 233 7.83 -0.67 -21.77
C ARG A 233 8.73 0.26 -20.99
#